data_ecf0151600138ac8aaeae629d361de5e
#
_entry.id   ecf0151600138ac8aaeae629d361de5e
#
_cell.length_a   1.000
_cell.length_b   1.000
_cell.length_c   1.000
_cell.angle_alpha   90.00
_cell.angle_beta   90.00
_cell.angle_gamma   90.00
#
_symmetry.space_group_name_H-M   'P 1'
#
loop_
_entity.id
_entity.type
_entity.pdbx_description
1 polymer ?
#
loop_
_entity_poly.entity_id
_entity_poly.type
_entity_poly.pdbx_seq_one_letter_code
_entity_poly.pdbx_strand_id
1 'polypeptide(L)'
;FPGLIIKPEWVEKVTTGSYDSYTPEQRQVIISENTFSFLNVTRSFEDLPVEKHNDVEELLNDCKKAMDHLYKADVYQAFDEPSLFIYRIDIPYKGNIHSQTGIVGLVPVVDSESVQILKHEKVRPERSDLMSRHLVTVGASSSPISLTYKNDEQLDKAINNCTLNKPILITQDSEMKQTIWRVDGKTAKELSELVNDKTLYITDGHHRMAAAEEALKKSTSHYEYLESTLAVLFPDDEMLVLPFHRRVGDIEGRSSNELLKAISSVCEIEKSDDFSPERVGEVGLYLGGQSYRMIL
;
A
#
# COMPACT_ATOMS: atom_id res chain seq x y z
N PHE A 1 8.30 -4.75 -17.30
CA PHE A 1 8.21 -6.12 -16.77
C PHE A 1 7.01 -6.85 -17.39
N PRO A 2 7.03 -8.18 -17.50
CA PRO A 2 5.85 -8.96 -17.88
C PRO A 2 4.82 -8.83 -16.76
N GLY A 3 3.71 -8.14 -17.06
CA GLY A 3 2.69 -7.86 -16.06
C GLY A 3 1.63 -8.96 -15.97
N LEU A 4 1.09 -9.15 -14.76
CA LEU A 4 -0.11 -9.91 -14.52
C LEU A 4 -1.20 -8.96 -14.03
N ILE A 5 -2.37 -9.01 -14.66
CA ILE A 5 -3.53 -8.24 -14.20
C ILE A 5 -4.69 -9.18 -13.95
N ILE A 6 -5.48 -8.88 -12.93
CA ILE A 6 -6.72 -9.60 -12.67
C ILE A 6 -7.67 -9.46 -13.86
N LYS A 7 -8.28 -10.56 -14.31
CA LYS A 7 -9.34 -10.52 -15.31
C LYS A 7 -10.60 -9.86 -14.72
N PRO A 8 -11.31 -9.02 -15.49
CA PRO A 8 -12.43 -8.23 -14.97
C PRO A 8 -13.50 -9.03 -14.21
N GLU A 9 -13.80 -10.25 -14.65
CA GLU A 9 -14.79 -11.14 -14.03
C GLU A 9 -14.37 -11.70 -12.66
N TRP A 10 -13.10 -11.56 -12.29
CA TRP A 10 -12.55 -12.03 -11.02
C TRP A 10 -12.30 -10.92 -10.01
N VAL A 11 -12.40 -9.65 -10.42
CA VAL A 11 -12.05 -8.50 -9.58
C VAL A 11 -12.76 -8.54 -8.23
N GLU A 12 -14.09 -8.63 -8.21
CA GLU A 12 -14.88 -8.61 -6.97
C GLU A 12 -14.61 -9.80 -6.04
N LYS A 13 -14.13 -10.92 -6.60
CA LYS A 13 -13.82 -12.12 -5.81
C LYS A 13 -12.41 -12.10 -5.22
N VAL A 14 -11.47 -11.48 -5.91
CA VAL A 14 -10.05 -11.56 -5.55
C VAL A 14 -9.58 -10.31 -4.81
N THR A 15 -9.99 -9.12 -5.25
CA THR A 15 -9.56 -7.88 -4.60
C THR A 15 -10.18 -7.72 -3.23
N THR A 16 -9.40 -7.13 -2.33
CA THR A 16 -9.82 -6.82 -0.96
C THR A 16 -9.34 -5.43 -0.58
N GLY A 17 -9.90 -4.87 0.46
CA GLY A 17 -9.32 -3.72 1.12
C GLY A 17 -7.95 -4.05 1.73
N SER A 18 -7.29 -3.04 2.29
CA SER A 18 -6.01 -3.21 2.99
C SER A 18 -6.16 -4.24 4.12
N TYR A 19 -5.15 -5.10 4.30
CA TYR A 19 -5.10 -6.08 5.39
C TYR A 19 -5.38 -5.46 6.76
N ASP A 20 -4.79 -4.31 7.03
CA ASP A 20 -4.93 -3.56 8.29
C ASP A 20 -6.30 -2.85 8.45
N SER A 21 -7.15 -2.87 7.42
CA SER A 21 -8.52 -2.31 7.48
C SER A 21 -9.53 -3.26 8.13
N TYR A 22 -9.13 -4.51 8.36
CA TYR A 22 -9.99 -5.54 8.95
C TYR A 22 -9.46 -6.01 10.29
N THR A 23 -10.37 -6.32 11.23
CA THR A 23 -9.97 -7.06 12.45
C THR A 23 -9.62 -8.52 12.10
N PRO A 24 -8.87 -9.24 12.95
CA PRO A 24 -8.60 -10.66 12.75
C PRO A 24 -9.88 -11.50 12.52
N GLU A 25 -10.96 -11.22 13.28
CA GLU A 25 -12.23 -11.90 13.16
C GLU A 25 -12.89 -11.63 11.79
N GLN A 26 -12.86 -10.37 11.31
CA GLN A 26 -13.39 -10.02 10.00
C GLN A 26 -12.59 -10.72 8.87
N ARG A 27 -11.26 -10.77 8.99
CA ARG A 27 -10.43 -11.50 8.03
C ARG A 27 -10.77 -12.98 8.00
N GLN A 28 -10.96 -13.62 9.17
CA GLN A 28 -11.35 -15.03 9.26
C GLN A 28 -12.68 -15.31 8.55
N VAL A 29 -13.67 -14.44 8.69
CA VAL A 29 -14.96 -14.58 7.98
C VAL A 29 -14.71 -14.51 6.46
N ILE A 30 -14.03 -13.48 5.98
CA ILE A 30 -13.77 -13.30 4.55
C ILE A 30 -12.99 -14.51 3.97
N ILE A 31 -11.96 -14.97 4.67
CA ILE A 31 -11.12 -16.11 4.27
C ILE A 31 -11.94 -17.40 4.18
N SER A 32 -12.84 -17.63 5.14
CA SER A 32 -13.66 -18.84 5.19
C SER A 32 -14.77 -18.87 4.13
N GLU A 33 -15.33 -17.71 3.80
CA GLU A 33 -16.44 -17.59 2.84
C GLU A 33 -15.96 -17.48 1.40
N ASN A 34 -14.74 -16.95 1.18
CA ASN A 34 -14.21 -16.71 -0.16
C ASN A 34 -12.75 -17.21 -0.30
N THR A 35 -12.60 -18.41 -0.86
CA THR A 35 -11.29 -19.02 -1.11
C THR A 35 -10.46 -18.33 -2.18
N PHE A 36 -11.05 -17.44 -2.97
CA PHE A 36 -10.36 -16.62 -3.98
C PHE A 36 -9.92 -15.25 -3.45
N SER A 37 -10.35 -14.85 -2.25
CA SER A 37 -9.89 -13.60 -1.65
C SER A 37 -8.37 -13.56 -1.53
N PHE A 38 -7.75 -12.46 -1.95
CA PHE A 38 -6.30 -12.28 -1.83
C PHE A 38 -5.82 -12.23 -0.37
N LEU A 39 -6.72 -12.03 0.61
CA LEU A 39 -6.41 -12.17 2.03
C LEU A 39 -5.90 -13.58 2.38
N ASN A 40 -6.31 -14.62 1.64
CA ASN A 40 -5.76 -15.98 1.82
C ASN A 40 -4.26 -16.05 1.48
N VAL A 41 -3.79 -15.21 0.56
CA VAL A 41 -2.39 -15.13 0.14
C VAL A 41 -1.55 -14.31 1.14
N THR A 42 -2.16 -13.32 1.80
CA THR A 42 -1.46 -12.34 2.65
C THR A 42 -1.69 -12.54 4.15
N ARG A 43 -2.05 -13.75 4.58
CA ARG A 43 -2.28 -14.09 6.00
C ARG A 43 -1.07 -13.79 6.88
N SER A 44 -1.33 -13.40 8.12
CA SER A 44 -0.35 -13.12 9.16
C SER A 44 -0.59 -13.98 10.40
N PHE A 45 0.31 -13.96 11.37
CA PHE A 45 0.15 -14.68 12.64
C PHE A 45 -1.15 -14.36 13.38
N GLU A 46 -1.61 -13.11 13.28
CA GLU A 46 -2.88 -12.66 13.88
C GLU A 46 -4.10 -13.45 13.37
N ASP A 47 -3.97 -14.08 12.19
CA ASP A 47 -5.02 -14.88 11.59
C ASP A 47 -4.97 -16.37 12.02
N LEU A 48 -4.02 -16.73 12.88
CA LEU A 48 -3.85 -18.08 13.42
C LEU A 48 -4.28 -18.15 14.89
N PRO A 49 -4.75 -19.31 15.37
CA PRO A 49 -4.88 -19.57 16.79
C PRO A 49 -3.53 -19.35 17.50
N VAL A 50 -3.56 -18.83 18.74
CA VAL A 50 -2.36 -18.43 19.51
C VAL A 50 -1.35 -19.59 19.64
N GLU A 51 -1.82 -20.83 19.78
CA GLU A 51 -1.00 -22.03 19.85
C GLU A 51 -0.22 -22.32 18.56
N LYS A 52 -0.63 -21.74 17.43
CA LYS A 52 0.00 -21.88 16.11
C LYS A 52 0.88 -20.69 15.71
N HIS A 53 1.00 -19.67 16.54
CA HIS A 53 1.79 -18.47 16.20
C HIS A 53 3.28 -18.77 15.96
N ASN A 54 3.79 -19.89 16.41
CA ASN A 54 5.19 -20.32 16.19
C ASN A 54 5.38 -21.13 14.89
N ASP A 55 4.30 -21.48 14.20
CA ASP A 55 4.37 -22.30 12.98
C ASP A 55 4.34 -21.45 11.72
N VAL A 56 5.43 -20.70 11.52
CA VAL A 56 5.60 -19.82 10.35
C VAL A 56 5.57 -20.61 9.04
N GLU A 57 6.15 -21.80 9.02
CA GLU A 57 6.25 -22.60 7.80
C GLU A 57 4.88 -23.09 7.34
N GLU A 58 4.00 -23.53 8.27
CA GLU A 58 2.62 -23.89 7.94
C GLU A 58 1.87 -22.70 7.35
N LEU A 59 1.97 -21.52 7.99
CA LEU A 59 1.34 -20.30 7.51
C LEU A 59 1.79 -19.93 6.07
N LEU A 60 3.09 -19.91 5.82
CA LEU A 60 3.63 -19.56 4.51
C LEU A 60 3.26 -20.59 3.43
N ASN A 61 3.22 -21.87 3.78
CA ASN A 61 2.76 -22.91 2.87
C ASN A 61 1.28 -22.76 2.52
N ASP A 62 0.44 -22.36 3.48
CA ASP A 62 -0.98 -22.11 3.20
C ASP A 62 -1.17 -20.88 2.31
N CYS A 63 -0.43 -19.80 2.55
CA CYS A 63 -0.40 -18.63 1.65
C CYS A 63 0.02 -19.03 0.22
N LYS A 64 1.05 -19.87 0.10
CA LYS A 64 1.50 -20.39 -1.20
C LYS A 64 0.42 -21.21 -1.91
N LYS A 65 -0.24 -22.13 -1.19
CA LYS A 65 -1.36 -22.92 -1.74
C LYS A 65 -2.50 -22.02 -2.23
N ALA A 66 -2.80 -20.94 -1.49
CA ALA A 66 -3.80 -19.95 -1.89
C ALA A 66 -3.39 -19.24 -3.20
N MET A 67 -2.12 -18.82 -3.33
CA MET A 67 -1.61 -18.23 -4.57
C MET A 67 -1.67 -19.21 -5.74
N ASP A 68 -1.24 -20.46 -5.52
CA ASP A 68 -1.33 -21.53 -6.53
C ASP A 68 -2.79 -21.82 -6.94
N HIS A 69 -3.74 -21.67 -6.01
CA HIS A 69 -5.18 -21.80 -6.31
C HIS A 69 -5.66 -20.70 -7.27
N LEU A 70 -5.25 -19.45 -7.05
CA LEU A 70 -5.56 -18.34 -7.96
C LEU A 70 -4.98 -18.57 -9.37
N TYR A 71 -3.73 -19.02 -9.47
CA TYR A 71 -3.12 -19.34 -10.76
C TYR A 71 -3.85 -20.48 -11.48
N LYS A 72 -4.20 -21.56 -10.77
CA LYS A 72 -4.93 -22.70 -11.34
C LYS A 72 -6.33 -22.33 -11.82
N ALA A 73 -6.97 -21.37 -11.19
CA ALA A 73 -8.29 -20.85 -11.58
C ALA A 73 -8.23 -19.87 -12.76
N ASP A 74 -7.04 -19.61 -13.32
CA ASP A 74 -6.81 -18.71 -14.44
C ASP A 74 -7.36 -17.29 -14.21
N VAL A 75 -7.16 -16.80 -12.97
CA VAL A 75 -7.65 -15.50 -12.50
C VAL A 75 -6.96 -14.34 -13.21
N TYR A 76 -5.72 -14.53 -13.65
CA TYR A 76 -4.86 -13.48 -14.19
C TYR A 76 -4.76 -13.54 -15.71
N GLN A 77 -4.65 -12.36 -16.31
CA GLN A 77 -4.19 -12.18 -17.67
C GLN A 77 -2.70 -11.80 -17.65
N ALA A 78 -1.87 -12.55 -18.33
CA ALA A 78 -0.46 -12.25 -18.54
C ALA A 78 -0.28 -11.38 -19.79
N PHE A 79 0.79 -10.59 -19.81
CA PHE A 79 1.25 -9.85 -20.98
C PHE A 79 2.65 -10.34 -21.35
N ASP A 80 2.82 -10.76 -22.60
CA ASP A 80 4.10 -11.30 -23.09
C ASP A 80 5.16 -10.23 -23.27
N GLU A 81 4.76 -8.99 -23.56
CA GLU A 81 5.67 -7.87 -23.74
C GLU A 81 5.86 -7.09 -22.44
N PRO A 82 7.11 -6.70 -22.11
CA PRO A 82 7.39 -5.82 -20.99
C PRO A 82 6.58 -4.54 -21.06
N SER A 83 5.92 -4.19 -19.96
CA SER A 83 5.02 -3.04 -19.87
C SER A 83 5.25 -2.26 -18.59
N LEU A 84 4.87 -0.99 -18.60
CA LEU A 84 4.51 -0.22 -17.43
C LEU A 84 2.98 -0.10 -17.37
N PHE A 85 2.48 0.34 -16.23
CA PHE A 85 1.05 0.63 -16.11
C PHE A 85 0.86 2.03 -15.54
N ILE A 86 -0.15 2.75 -16.04
CA ILE A 86 -0.63 3.95 -15.39
C ILE A 86 -1.77 3.55 -14.47
N TYR A 87 -1.73 4.02 -13.25
CA TYR A 87 -2.71 3.74 -12.21
C TYR A 87 -3.27 5.04 -11.68
N ARG A 88 -4.59 5.21 -11.75
CA ARG A 88 -5.30 6.36 -11.19
C ARG A 88 -6.23 5.91 -10.08
N ILE A 89 -6.20 6.67 -8.99
CA ILE A 89 -7.15 6.57 -7.89
C ILE A 89 -7.94 7.88 -7.85
N ASP A 90 -9.26 7.77 -7.94
CA ASP A 90 -10.19 8.88 -7.76
C ASP A 90 -10.90 8.69 -6.40
N ILE A 91 -10.71 9.63 -5.48
CA ILE A 91 -11.20 9.57 -4.09
C ILE A 91 -12.14 10.74 -3.83
N PRO A 92 -13.36 10.52 -3.32
CA PRO A 92 -14.20 11.60 -2.82
C PRO A 92 -13.53 12.30 -1.63
N TYR A 93 -13.25 13.59 -1.77
CA TYR A 93 -12.60 14.37 -0.72
C TYR A 93 -13.15 15.78 -0.65
N LYS A 94 -13.67 16.18 0.51
CA LYS A 94 -14.23 17.54 0.78
C LYS A 94 -15.23 18.00 -0.28
N GLY A 95 -16.11 17.10 -0.73
CA GLY A 95 -17.15 17.39 -1.72
C GLY A 95 -16.71 17.41 -3.18
N ASN A 96 -15.45 17.14 -3.46
CA ASN A 96 -14.87 17.01 -4.80
C ASN A 96 -14.27 15.62 -5.01
N ILE A 97 -13.89 15.29 -6.23
CA ILE A 97 -13.06 14.15 -6.53
C ILE A 97 -11.60 14.60 -6.56
N HIS A 98 -10.78 13.98 -5.71
CA HIS A 98 -9.32 14.09 -5.77
C HIS A 98 -8.76 12.92 -6.55
N SER A 99 -7.95 13.19 -7.57
CA SER A 99 -7.33 12.18 -8.42
C SER A 99 -5.83 12.16 -8.18
N GLN A 100 -5.28 10.95 -8.04
CA GLN A 100 -3.84 10.69 -8.02
C GLN A 100 -3.51 9.74 -9.16
N THR A 101 -2.59 10.13 -10.04
CA THR A 101 -2.22 9.31 -11.21
C THR A 101 -0.74 9.02 -11.16
N GLY A 102 -0.37 7.74 -11.15
CA GLY A 102 1.02 7.31 -11.02
C GLY A 102 1.41 6.24 -12.02
N ILE A 103 2.72 5.97 -12.07
CA ILE A 103 3.32 4.92 -12.88
C ILE A 103 3.54 3.70 -12.00
N VAL A 104 3.07 2.53 -12.43
CA VAL A 104 3.37 1.24 -11.81
C VAL A 104 4.48 0.55 -12.61
N GLY A 105 5.53 0.20 -11.90
CA GLY A 105 6.69 -0.47 -12.47
C GLY A 105 7.50 -1.21 -11.40
N LEU A 106 8.62 -1.78 -11.84
CA LEU A 106 9.62 -2.36 -10.93
C LEU A 106 10.69 -1.31 -10.62
N VAL A 107 11.02 -1.18 -9.35
CA VAL A 107 12.12 -0.35 -8.89
C VAL A 107 13.21 -1.23 -8.26
N PRO A 108 14.50 -0.85 -8.32
CA PRO A 108 15.57 -1.64 -7.72
C PRO A 108 15.41 -1.71 -6.21
N VAL A 109 15.75 -2.86 -5.64
CA VAL A 109 15.73 -3.09 -4.19
C VAL A 109 16.95 -2.46 -3.51
N VAL A 110 18.06 -2.35 -4.23
CA VAL A 110 19.31 -1.70 -3.75
C VAL A 110 19.47 -0.39 -4.48
N ASP A 111 19.94 0.64 -3.78
CA ASP A 111 20.28 1.90 -4.41
C ASP A 111 21.27 1.68 -5.55
N SER A 112 20.97 2.23 -6.71
CA SER A 112 21.83 2.23 -7.88
C SER A 112 22.36 3.64 -8.15
N GLU A 113 23.38 3.76 -8.99
CA GLU A 113 23.89 5.09 -9.40
C GLU A 113 22.81 5.94 -10.10
N SER A 114 21.79 5.30 -10.69
CA SER A 114 20.76 5.95 -11.49
C SER A 114 19.44 6.19 -10.74
N VAL A 115 19.17 5.46 -9.64
CA VAL A 115 17.90 5.56 -8.90
C VAL A 115 18.18 5.65 -7.40
N GLN A 116 17.80 6.77 -6.80
CA GLN A 116 17.89 6.98 -5.36
C GLN A 116 16.50 6.91 -4.71
N ILE A 117 16.34 5.96 -3.77
CA ILE A 117 15.08 5.78 -3.02
C ILE A 117 15.31 6.15 -1.55
N LEU A 118 14.74 7.27 -1.13
CA LEU A 118 14.89 7.80 0.21
C LEU A 118 13.82 7.26 1.16
N LYS A 119 14.28 6.89 2.36
CA LYS A 119 13.48 6.32 3.44
C LYS A 119 13.43 7.31 4.61
N HIS A 120 12.31 7.38 5.31
CA HIS A 120 12.14 8.27 6.46
C HIS A 120 11.60 7.59 7.72
N GLU A 121 11.23 6.29 7.63
CA GLU A 121 10.65 5.54 8.73
C GLU A 121 11.54 4.37 9.15
N LYS A 122 11.60 4.11 10.47
CA LYS A 122 12.26 2.93 11.02
C LYS A 122 11.31 1.73 10.94
N VAL A 123 11.82 0.62 10.41
CA VAL A 123 11.07 -0.63 10.31
C VAL A 123 11.26 -1.52 11.55
N ARG A 124 10.27 -2.37 11.82
CA ARG A 124 10.37 -3.41 12.85
C ARG A 124 10.99 -4.65 12.22
N PRO A 125 12.14 -5.15 12.71
CA PRO A 125 12.86 -6.26 12.10
C PRO A 125 12.01 -7.53 11.97
N GLU A 126 11.22 -7.87 13.01
CA GLU A 126 10.40 -9.08 13.03
C GLU A 126 9.32 -9.06 11.92
N ARG A 127 8.71 -7.87 11.67
CA ARG A 127 7.72 -7.70 10.61
C ARG A 127 8.38 -7.81 9.23
N SER A 128 9.55 -7.24 9.05
CA SER A 128 10.30 -7.32 7.79
C SER A 128 10.78 -8.73 7.50
N ASP A 129 11.25 -9.49 8.51
CA ASP A 129 11.65 -10.89 8.37
C ASP A 129 10.50 -11.78 7.89
N LEU A 130 9.34 -11.69 8.53
CA LEU A 130 8.16 -12.46 8.10
C LEU A 130 7.78 -12.14 6.65
N MET A 131 7.73 -10.85 6.30
CA MET A 131 7.40 -10.41 4.93
C MET A 131 8.46 -10.86 3.92
N SER A 132 9.75 -10.88 4.30
CA SER A 132 10.85 -11.40 3.48
C SER A 132 10.68 -12.90 3.20
N ARG A 133 10.39 -13.69 4.23
CA ARG A 133 10.12 -15.13 4.09
C ARG A 133 8.88 -15.38 3.23
N HIS A 134 7.82 -14.57 3.43
CA HIS A 134 6.61 -14.64 2.61
C HIS A 134 6.93 -14.37 1.14
N LEU A 135 7.70 -13.31 0.82
CA LEU A 135 8.10 -12.98 -0.54
C LEU A 135 8.85 -14.14 -1.22
N VAL A 136 9.80 -14.77 -0.51
CA VAL A 136 10.58 -15.89 -1.05
C VAL A 136 9.73 -17.16 -1.21
N THR A 137 8.83 -17.45 -0.27
CA THR A 137 8.04 -18.70 -0.28
C THR A 137 6.84 -18.62 -1.23
N VAL A 138 6.11 -17.50 -1.19
CA VAL A 138 4.86 -17.32 -1.94
C VAL A 138 5.11 -16.71 -3.32
N GLY A 139 6.17 -15.90 -3.46
CA GLY A 139 6.48 -15.18 -4.70
C GLY A 139 5.56 -13.99 -4.97
N ALA A 140 4.90 -13.47 -3.94
CA ALA A 140 3.96 -12.36 -4.05
C ALA A 140 4.12 -11.37 -2.89
N SER A 141 3.86 -10.10 -3.16
CA SER A 141 3.76 -9.04 -2.15
C SER A 141 2.31 -8.63 -1.95
N SER A 142 1.97 -8.16 -0.76
CA SER A 142 0.60 -7.73 -0.41
C SER A 142 0.11 -6.55 -1.25
N SER A 143 1.00 -5.63 -1.61
CA SER A 143 0.69 -4.45 -2.43
C SER A 143 1.97 -3.81 -2.96
N PRO A 144 1.90 -2.95 -3.98
CA PRO A 144 3.03 -2.14 -4.44
C PRO A 144 3.55 -1.23 -3.32
N ILE A 145 4.83 -0.88 -3.38
CA ILE A 145 5.38 0.22 -2.57
C ILE A 145 4.90 1.53 -3.17
N SER A 146 4.45 2.46 -2.34
CA SER A 146 4.08 3.81 -2.79
C SER A 146 5.28 4.73 -2.68
N LEU A 147 5.64 5.33 -3.79
CA LEU A 147 6.72 6.30 -3.93
C LEU A 147 6.19 7.64 -4.43
N THR A 148 6.88 8.71 -4.07
CA THR A 148 6.62 10.01 -4.67
C THR A 148 7.89 10.62 -5.23
N TYR A 149 7.73 11.47 -6.22
CA TYR A 149 8.80 12.24 -6.84
C TYR A 149 8.36 13.70 -7.02
N LYS A 150 9.34 14.60 -7.10
CA LYS A 150 9.08 16.01 -7.40
C LYS A 150 8.45 16.13 -8.77
N ASN A 151 7.27 16.73 -8.86
CA ASN A 151 6.53 16.85 -10.12
C ASN A 151 7.38 17.46 -11.25
N ASP A 152 7.12 16.97 -12.45
CA ASP A 152 7.83 17.34 -13.68
C ASP A 152 6.83 17.41 -14.83
N GLU A 153 6.72 18.59 -15.46
CA GLU A 153 5.73 18.83 -16.52
C GLU A 153 5.87 17.88 -17.73
N GLN A 154 7.07 17.43 -18.04
CA GLN A 154 7.29 16.51 -19.17
C GLN A 154 6.76 15.12 -18.84
N LEU A 155 7.03 14.64 -17.63
CA LEU A 155 6.54 13.36 -17.15
C LEU A 155 5.01 13.38 -16.98
N ASP A 156 4.46 14.46 -16.42
CA ASP A 156 3.02 14.65 -16.30
C ASP A 156 2.30 14.63 -17.65
N LYS A 157 2.79 15.36 -18.65
CA LYS A 157 2.26 15.30 -20.02
C LYS A 157 2.32 13.89 -20.62
N ALA A 158 3.41 13.17 -20.41
CA ALA A 158 3.57 11.82 -20.92
C ALA A 158 2.57 10.84 -20.27
N ILE A 159 2.37 10.92 -18.95
CA ILE A 159 1.37 10.14 -18.21
C ILE A 159 -0.03 10.47 -18.71
N ASN A 160 -0.38 11.74 -18.80
CA ASN A 160 -1.70 12.21 -19.26
C ASN A 160 -2.02 11.70 -20.67
N ASN A 161 -1.04 11.70 -21.57
CA ASN A 161 -1.24 11.15 -22.92
C ASN A 161 -1.57 9.64 -22.89
N CYS A 162 -0.99 8.88 -21.97
CA CYS A 162 -1.30 7.44 -21.82
C CYS A 162 -2.75 7.23 -21.36
N THR A 163 -3.30 8.12 -20.55
CA THR A 163 -4.68 8.01 -20.03
C THR A 163 -5.76 8.34 -21.06
N LEU A 164 -5.40 8.87 -22.23
CA LEU A 164 -6.33 9.07 -23.36
C LEU A 164 -6.74 7.76 -24.04
N ASN A 165 -5.97 6.69 -23.82
CA ASN A 165 -6.27 5.37 -24.32
C ASN A 165 -7.39 4.68 -23.50
N LYS A 166 -7.95 3.60 -24.04
CA LYS A 166 -8.91 2.78 -23.31
C LYS A 166 -8.20 2.10 -22.13
N PRO A 167 -8.70 2.22 -20.90
CA PRO A 167 -8.15 1.48 -19.76
C PRO A 167 -8.36 -0.02 -19.92
N ILE A 168 -7.45 -0.79 -19.34
CA ILE A 168 -7.54 -2.27 -19.31
C ILE A 168 -8.35 -2.78 -18.13
N LEU A 169 -8.45 -1.99 -17.05
CA LEU A 169 -9.24 -2.33 -15.87
C LEU A 169 -9.80 -1.06 -15.22
N ILE A 170 -11.04 -1.14 -14.80
CA ILE A 170 -11.70 -0.15 -13.96
C ILE A 170 -12.39 -0.90 -12.83
N THR A 171 -12.15 -0.46 -11.60
CA THR A 171 -12.88 -0.93 -10.41
C THR A 171 -13.44 0.27 -9.67
N GLN A 172 -14.56 0.09 -9.01
CA GLN A 172 -15.18 1.13 -8.21
C GLN A 172 -15.93 0.52 -7.03
N ASP A 173 -15.72 1.07 -5.86
CA ASP A 173 -16.50 0.80 -4.66
C ASP A 173 -17.10 2.11 -4.10
N SER A 174 -17.57 2.09 -2.85
CA SER A 174 -18.12 3.28 -2.20
C SER A 174 -17.08 4.33 -1.81
N GLU A 175 -15.80 3.95 -1.76
CA GLU A 175 -14.72 4.80 -1.25
C GLU A 175 -13.87 5.38 -2.36
N MET A 176 -13.62 4.60 -3.44
CA MET A 176 -12.73 5.03 -4.51
C MET A 176 -13.06 4.35 -5.84
N LYS A 177 -12.63 5.01 -6.91
CA LYS A 177 -12.56 4.42 -8.24
C LYS A 177 -11.09 4.25 -8.62
N GLN A 178 -10.75 3.08 -9.15
CA GLN A 178 -9.39 2.76 -9.59
C GLN A 178 -9.41 2.45 -11.08
N THR A 179 -8.45 3.00 -11.81
CA THR A 179 -8.35 2.82 -13.26
C THR A 179 -6.93 2.49 -13.65
N ILE A 180 -6.75 1.47 -14.48
CA ILE A 180 -5.44 1.00 -14.93
C ILE A 180 -5.37 1.04 -16.45
N TRP A 181 -4.29 1.62 -16.98
CA TRP A 181 -3.91 1.59 -18.39
C TRP A 181 -2.60 0.84 -18.54
N ARG A 182 -2.48 0.04 -19.59
CA ARG A 182 -1.23 -0.58 -19.98
C ARG A 182 -0.47 0.33 -20.92
N VAL A 183 0.83 0.43 -20.71
CA VAL A 183 1.76 1.16 -21.57
C VAL A 183 2.91 0.22 -21.95
N ASP A 184 3.15 0.04 -23.22
CA ASP A 184 4.16 -0.87 -23.75
C ASP A 184 5.08 -0.20 -24.80
N GLY A 185 6.03 -0.96 -25.30
CA GLY A 185 6.90 -0.55 -26.40
C GLY A 185 7.70 0.73 -26.12
N LYS A 186 7.70 1.62 -27.11
CA LYS A 186 8.47 2.87 -27.06
C LYS A 186 8.03 3.80 -25.95
N THR A 187 6.72 3.92 -25.71
CA THR A 187 6.18 4.81 -24.68
C THR A 187 6.56 4.36 -23.27
N ALA A 188 6.54 3.05 -23.00
CA ALA A 188 7.02 2.52 -21.73
C ALA A 188 8.52 2.83 -21.48
N LYS A 189 9.33 2.74 -22.53
CA LYS A 189 10.76 3.09 -22.46
C LYS A 189 10.96 4.59 -22.19
N GLU A 190 10.25 5.45 -22.89
CA GLU A 190 10.30 6.91 -22.68
C GLU A 190 9.90 7.30 -21.26
N LEU A 191 8.81 6.73 -20.71
CA LEU A 191 8.41 6.95 -19.32
C LEU A 191 9.47 6.47 -18.34
N SER A 192 10.06 5.30 -18.56
CA SER A 192 11.14 4.76 -17.72
C SER A 192 12.37 5.69 -17.70
N GLU A 193 12.78 6.20 -18.87
CA GLU A 193 13.90 7.15 -18.98
C GLU A 193 13.63 8.45 -18.22
N LEU A 194 12.40 8.99 -18.29
CA LEU A 194 11.99 10.20 -17.55
C LEU A 194 11.98 10.01 -16.02
N VAL A 195 11.72 8.80 -15.55
CA VAL A 195 11.71 8.47 -14.12
C VAL A 195 13.11 8.23 -13.57
N ASN A 196 14.03 7.68 -14.37
CA ASN A 196 15.35 7.26 -13.88
C ASN A 196 16.18 8.40 -13.27
N ASP A 197 15.98 9.64 -13.70
CA ASP A 197 16.69 10.81 -13.15
C ASP A 197 16.02 11.40 -11.89
N LYS A 198 14.94 10.79 -11.38
CA LYS A 198 14.21 11.32 -10.25
C LYS A 198 14.69 10.74 -8.93
N THR A 199 14.80 11.58 -7.91
CA THR A 199 14.87 11.12 -6.52
C THR A 199 13.48 10.68 -6.08
N LEU A 200 13.39 9.45 -5.59
CA LEU A 200 12.14 8.84 -5.13
C LEU A 200 12.08 8.83 -3.60
N TYR A 201 10.91 9.05 -3.05
CA TYR A 201 10.67 9.05 -1.61
C TYR A 201 9.59 8.03 -1.28
N ILE A 202 9.86 7.11 -0.33
CA ILE A 202 8.83 6.15 0.10
C ILE A 202 7.75 6.90 0.88
N THR A 203 6.51 6.82 0.43
CA THR A 203 5.34 7.37 1.13
C THR A 203 4.59 6.30 1.90
N ASP A 204 4.59 5.05 1.40
CA ASP A 204 4.08 3.88 2.10
C ASP A 204 4.83 2.62 1.67
N GLY A 205 4.97 1.66 2.59
CA GLY A 205 5.59 0.37 2.31
C GLY A 205 7.06 0.24 2.75
N HIS A 206 7.53 1.00 3.75
CA HIS A 206 8.88 0.87 4.29
C HIS A 206 9.22 -0.56 4.71
N HIS A 207 8.26 -1.28 5.35
CA HIS A 207 8.46 -2.68 5.72
C HIS A 207 8.54 -3.60 4.48
N ARG A 208 7.79 -3.31 3.41
CA ARG A 208 7.85 -4.09 2.14
C ARG A 208 9.18 -3.90 1.43
N MET A 209 9.70 -2.66 1.39
CA MET A 209 11.04 -2.41 0.85
C MET A 209 12.12 -3.11 1.67
N ALA A 210 12.09 -2.99 3.00
CA ALA A 210 13.05 -3.66 3.88
C ALA A 210 12.97 -5.19 3.74
N ALA A 211 11.77 -5.75 3.59
CA ALA A 211 11.57 -7.18 3.34
C ALA A 211 12.17 -7.64 2.01
N ALA A 212 12.01 -6.85 0.95
CA ALA A 212 12.63 -7.13 -0.35
C ALA A 212 14.16 -7.09 -0.28
N GLU A 213 14.74 -6.08 0.41
CA GLU A 213 16.18 -6.00 0.66
C GLU A 213 16.70 -7.20 1.46
N GLU A 214 15.96 -7.63 2.46
CA GLU A 214 16.30 -8.78 3.29
C GLU A 214 16.20 -10.09 2.51
N ALA A 215 15.16 -10.26 1.68
CA ALA A 215 14.99 -11.40 0.80
C ALA A 215 16.17 -11.54 -0.17
N LEU A 216 16.58 -10.45 -0.79
CA LEU A 216 17.74 -10.41 -1.69
C LEU A 216 19.04 -10.78 -0.96
N LYS A 217 19.28 -10.21 0.23
CA LYS A 217 20.48 -10.48 1.04
C LYS A 217 20.57 -11.92 1.54
N LYS A 218 19.45 -12.52 1.92
CA LYS A 218 19.38 -13.89 2.46
C LYS A 218 19.33 -14.96 1.38
N SER A 219 19.01 -14.60 0.15
CA SER A 219 18.96 -15.55 -0.95
C SER A 219 20.34 -16.15 -1.23
N THR A 220 20.45 -17.46 -1.12
CA THR A 220 21.68 -18.23 -1.48
C THR A 220 21.78 -18.49 -2.97
N SER A 221 20.69 -18.29 -3.70
CA SER A 221 20.59 -18.41 -5.15
C SER A 221 20.30 -17.06 -5.75
N HIS A 222 20.90 -16.78 -6.90
CA HIS A 222 20.60 -15.56 -7.64
C HIS A 222 19.21 -15.67 -8.27
N TYR A 223 18.24 -14.95 -7.68
CA TYR A 223 16.90 -14.83 -8.22
C TYR A 223 16.72 -13.40 -8.74
N GLU A 224 16.73 -13.24 -10.03
CA GLU A 224 16.57 -11.95 -10.71
C GLU A 224 15.33 -11.18 -10.27
N TYR A 225 14.24 -11.89 -9.95
CA TYR A 225 13.00 -11.27 -9.45
C TYR A 225 13.13 -10.62 -8.06
N LEU A 226 14.17 -10.94 -7.28
CA LEU A 226 14.44 -10.30 -5.97
C LEU A 226 15.23 -9.00 -6.10
N GLU A 227 15.81 -8.70 -7.25
CA GLU A 227 16.59 -7.46 -7.48
C GLU A 227 15.69 -6.23 -7.60
N SER A 228 14.41 -6.44 -7.81
CA SER A 228 13.42 -5.36 -7.95
C SER A 228 12.14 -5.65 -7.19
N THR A 229 11.39 -4.61 -6.88
CA THR A 229 10.08 -4.72 -6.23
C THR A 229 9.05 -3.85 -6.94
N LEU A 230 7.78 -4.26 -6.87
CA LEU A 230 6.68 -3.54 -7.49
C LEU A 230 6.41 -2.24 -6.72
N ALA A 231 6.36 -1.13 -7.45
CA ALA A 231 6.08 0.19 -6.91
C ALA A 231 5.06 0.95 -7.76
N VAL A 232 4.39 1.88 -7.13
CA VAL A 232 3.61 2.94 -7.80
C VAL A 232 4.23 4.28 -7.44
N LEU A 233 4.49 5.11 -8.46
CA LEU A 233 5.17 6.39 -8.36
C LEU A 233 4.19 7.51 -8.67
N PHE A 234 3.91 8.36 -7.70
CA PHE A 234 2.99 9.50 -7.84
C PHE A 234 3.77 10.83 -7.80
N PRO A 235 3.36 11.86 -8.57
CA PRO A 235 3.90 13.21 -8.40
C PRO A 235 3.52 13.79 -7.04
N ASP A 236 4.40 14.58 -6.43
CA ASP A 236 4.23 15.10 -5.07
C ASP A 236 3.04 16.06 -4.91
N ASP A 237 2.65 16.76 -5.94
CA ASP A 237 1.53 17.71 -5.96
C ASP A 237 0.14 17.05 -6.12
N GLU A 238 0.07 15.78 -6.55
CA GLU A 238 -1.16 14.99 -6.52
C GLU A 238 -1.33 14.18 -5.22
N MET A 239 -0.32 14.13 -4.35
CA MET A 239 -0.38 13.34 -3.12
C MET A 239 -1.39 13.90 -2.12
N LEU A 240 -2.37 13.08 -1.74
CA LEU A 240 -3.32 13.37 -0.68
C LEU A 240 -2.85 12.74 0.63
N VAL A 241 -2.42 13.58 1.57
CA VAL A 241 -2.07 13.13 2.92
C VAL A 241 -3.30 13.22 3.81
N LEU A 242 -3.81 12.08 4.21
CA LEU A 242 -4.96 11.97 5.10
C LEU A 242 -4.52 11.86 6.57
N PRO A 243 -5.35 12.32 7.53
CA PRO A 243 -5.09 12.12 8.94
C PRO A 243 -4.99 10.63 9.28
N PHE A 244 -3.97 10.24 10.03
CA PHE A 244 -3.85 8.88 10.53
C PHE A 244 -4.44 8.80 11.94
N HIS A 245 -5.71 8.42 12.05
CA HIS A 245 -6.41 8.35 13.34
C HIS A 245 -5.88 7.22 14.22
N ARG A 246 -5.76 7.49 15.52
CA ARG A 246 -5.41 6.51 16.55
C ARG A 246 -6.58 6.37 17.50
N ARG A 247 -7.03 5.15 17.71
CA ARG A 247 -8.03 4.84 18.74
C ARG A 247 -7.30 4.36 19.99
N VAL A 248 -7.55 5.04 21.11
CA VAL A 248 -7.06 4.62 22.41
C VAL A 248 -8.18 3.83 23.10
N GLY A 249 -7.96 2.55 23.36
CA GLY A 249 -8.95 1.63 23.91
C GLY A 249 -9.12 1.75 25.42
N ASP A 250 -8.07 2.13 26.14
CA ASP A 250 -8.06 2.28 27.59
C ASP A 250 -7.36 3.59 27.97
N ILE A 251 -8.00 4.33 28.87
CA ILE A 251 -7.49 5.58 29.46
C ILE A 251 -7.11 5.39 30.94
N GLU A 252 -6.78 4.14 31.32
CA GLU A 252 -6.34 3.76 32.68
C GLU A 252 -7.32 4.15 33.78
N GLY A 253 -8.63 4.00 33.51
CA GLY A 253 -9.69 4.34 34.46
C GLY A 253 -9.93 5.83 34.68
N ARG A 254 -9.23 6.71 33.95
CA ARG A 254 -9.43 8.16 34.05
C ARG A 254 -10.77 8.55 33.43
N SER A 255 -11.42 9.54 34.02
CA SER A 255 -12.54 10.21 33.39
C SER A 255 -12.08 11.11 32.23
N SER A 256 -13.01 11.42 31.31
CA SER A 256 -12.71 12.37 30.21
C SER A 256 -12.19 13.73 30.73
N ASN A 257 -12.70 14.22 31.86
CA ASN A 257 -12.24 15.48 32.45
C ASN A 257 -10.81 15.40 33.00
N GLU A 258 -10.45 14.28 33.64
CA GLU A 258 -9.08 14.07 34.14
C GLU A 258 -8.10 13.95 32.98
N LEU A 259 -8.49 13.28 31.89
CA LEU A 259 -7.66 13.20 30.70
C LEU A 259 -7.48 14.57 30.05
N LEU A 260 -8.54 15.35 29.86
CA LEU A 260 -8.47 16.71 29.31
C LEU A 260 -7.57 17.62 30.18
N LYS A 261 -7.67 17.52 31.52
CA LYS A 261 -6.81 18.27 32.43
C LYS A 261 -5.34 17.88 32.31
N ALA A 262 -5.05 16.58 32.13
CA ALA A 262 -3.69 16.12 31.91
C ALA A 262 -3.14 16.63 30.58
N ILE A 263 -3.91 16.55 29.49
CA ILE A 263 -3.51 17.05 28.18
C ILE A 263 -3.32 18.57 28.19
N SER A 264 -4.21 19.34 28.86
CA SER A 264 -4.08 20.80 28.96
C SER A 264 -2.86 21.28 29.76
N SER A 265 -2.15 20.38 30.45
CA SER A 265 -0.87 20.71 31.07
C SER A 265 0.33 20.73 30.12
N VAL A 266 0.15 20.19 28.90
CA VAL A 266 1.25 20.05 27.90
C VAL A 266 0.93 20.71 26.55
N CYS A 267 -0.34 21.08 26.29
CA CYS A 267 -0.74 21.79 25.09
C CYS A 267 -2.01 22.61 25.34
N GLU A 268 -2.30 23.56 24.44
CA GLU A 268 -3.56 24.27 24.44
C GLU A 268 -4.67 23.38 23.89
N ILE A 269 -5.88 23.40 24.53
CA ILE A 269 -7.03 22.64 24.09
C ILE A 269 -8.22 23.57 23.89
N GLU A 270 -8.83 23.50 22.72
CA GLU A 270 -10.05 24.21 22.38
C GLU A 270 -11.13 23.22 21.96
N LYS A 271 -12.40 23.50 22.34
CA LYS A 271 -13.53 22.77 21.76
C LYS A 271 -13.68 23.12 20.30
N SER A 272 -14.02 22.12 19.49
CA SER A 272 -14.23 22.28 18.06
C SER A 272 -15.43 21.47 17.62
N ASP A 273 -16.05 21.84 16.52
CA ASP A 273 -17.11 21.06 15.87
C ASP A 273 -16.51 19.91 15.06
N ASP A 274 -15.22 20.01 14.69
CA ASP A 274 -14.45 18.99 13.98
C ASP A 274 -13.10 18.78 14.67
N PHE A 275 -12.63 17.54 14.66
CA PHE A 275 -11.30 17.16 15.19
C PHE A 275 -10.23 17.04 14.11
N SER A 276 -10.50 17.43 12.86
CA SER A 276 -9.51 17.44 11.79
C SER A 276 -8.52 18.58 11.97
N PRO A 277 -7.19 18.31 12.05
CA PRO A 277 -6.19 19.36 12.11
C PRO A 277 -6.13 20.13 10.80
N GLU A 278 -5.96 21.46 10.85
CA GLU A 278 -5.92 22.33 9.69
C GLU A 278 -4.49 22.78 9.34
N ARG A 279 -3.58 22.75 10.31
CA ARG A 279 -2.20 23.23 10.14
C ARG A 279 -1.19 22.40 10.96
N VAL A 280 0.08 22.58 10.64
CA VAL A 280 1.20 21.96 11.38
C VAL A 280 1.14 22.38 12.86
N GLY A 281 1.35 21.43 13.76
CA GLY A 281 1.28 21.64 15.21
C GLY A 281 -0.11 21.44 15.82
N GLU A 282 -1.13 21.19 15.00
CA GLU A 282 -2.46 20.83 15.49
C GLU A 282 -2.66 19.31 15.53
N VAL A 283 -3.33 18.85 16.57
CA VAL A 283 -3.80 17.46 16.72
C VAL A 283 -5.27 17.47 17.09
N GLY A 284 -6.08 16.72 16.37
CA GLY A 284 -7.49 16.55 16.71
C GLY A 284 -7.69 15.48 17.78
N LEU A 285 -8.63 15.71 18.71
CA LEU A 285 -9.04 14.76 19.72
C LEU A 285 -10.56 14.65 19.71
N TYR A 286 -11.07 13.41 19.64
CA TYR A 286 -12.49 13.10 19.89
C TYR A 286 -12.61 12.32 21.19
N LEU A 287 -13.31 12.87 22.17
CA LEU A 287 -13.42 12.29 23.50
C LEU A 287 -14.82 12.55 24.10
N GLY A 288 -15.48 11.47 24.52
CA GLY A 288 -16.76 11.57 25.20
C GLY A 288 -17.87 12.26 24.40
N GLY A 289 -17.90 12.09 23.07
CA GLY A 289 -18.90 12.72 22.19
C GLY A 289 -18.57 14.17 21.79
N GLN A 290 -17.42 14.70 22.19
CA GLN A 290 -16.99 16.07 21.89
C GLN A 290 -15.68 16.07 21.12
N SER A 291 -15.58 16.93 20.10
CA SER A 291 -14.34 17.19 19.38
C SER A 291 -13.55 18.32 20.01
N TYR A 292 -12.24 18.22 19.97
CA TYR A 292 -11.28 19.19 20.45
C TYR A 292 -10.16 19.36 19.45
N ARG A 293 -9.59 20.57 19.42
CA ARG A 293 -8.34 20.89 18.73
C ARG A 293 -7.27 21.13 19.78
N MET A 294 -6.14 20.43 19.66
CA MET A 294 -4.98 20.57 20.51
C MET A 294 -3.88 21.27 19.71
N ILE A 295 -3.23 22.26 20.31
CA ILE A 295 -2.14 23.04 19.70
C ILE A 295 -0.88 22.73 20.50
N LEU A 296 0.14 22.12 19.82
CA LEU A 296 1.40 21.71 20.42
C LEU A 296 2.44 22.83 20.42
#